data_0c2074cd1df4b94368dc78a2ddbdfa3e
#
_entry.id   0c2074cd1df4b94368dc78a2ddbdfa3e
#
_cell.length_a   1.000
_cell.length_b   1.000
_cell.length_c   1.000
_cell.angle_alpha   90.00
_cell.angle_beta   90.00
_cell.angle_gamma   90.00
#
_symmetry.space_group_name_H-M   'P 1'
#
loop_
_entity.id
_entity.type
_entity.pdbx_description
1 polymer ?
#
loop_
_entity_poly.entity_id
_entity_poly.type
_entity_poly.pdbx_seq_one_letter_code
_entity_poly.pdbx_strand_id
1 'polypeptide(L)'
;MIKEALNGFKTAWKGLALTLVHFGAATKSKKVKGIKEANYFEQQDGIATVQYPHQKLPVPEVGRYQLDVVIDDCIVCDLCAKICPVNCIDIESIKATEAIGKTSDGSVKRLYAPKFDIDMAKCMYCGLCTTVCPTECITMTPEYDKSVT
;
A
#
# COMPACT_ATOMS: atom_id res chain seq x y z
N MET A 1 -25.89 43.25 -9.48
CA MET A 1 -25.48 43.57 -8.09
C MET A 1 -26.48 43.11 -7.05
N ILE A 2 -27.75 43.59 -7.00
CA ILE A 2 -28.74 43.19 -5.94
C ILE A 2 -29.06 41.68 -6.01
N LYS A 3 -29.26 41.10 -7.21
CA LYS A 3 -29.49 39.65 -7.35
C LYS A 3 -28.31 38.79 -6.91
N GLU A 4 -27.10 39.22 -7.15
CA GLU A 4 -25.86 38.53 -6.74
C GLU A 4 -25.69 38.59 -5.22
N ALA A 5 -25.96 39.74 -4.60
CA ALA A 5 -25.96 39.87 -3.15
C ALA A 5 -27.01 38.99 -2.49
N LEU A 6 -28.23 38.90 -3.06
CA LEU A 6 -29.28 38.01 -2.57
C LEU A 6 -28.90 36.52 -2.71
N ASN A 7 -28.24 36.15 -3.81
CA ASN A 7 -27.79 34.77 -3.99
C ASN A 7 -26.64 34.43 -3.01
N GLY A 8 -25.73 35.35 -2.78
CA GLY A 8 -24.69 35.21 -1.78
C GLY A 8 -25.26 35.00 -0.37
N PHE A 9 -26.27 35.81 0.01
CA PHE A 9 -26.93 35.68 1.29
C PHE A 9 -27.67 34.33 1.43
N LYS A 10 -28.37 33.88 0.39
CA LYS A 10 -29.02 32.55 0.39
C LYS A 10 -28.02 31.42 0.54
N THR A 11 -26.86 31.52 -0.12
CA THR A 11 -25.83 30.48 -0.03
C THR A 11 -25.22 30.43 1.37
N ALA A 12 -24.90 31.60 1.94
CA ALA A 12 -24.39 31.70 3.31
C ALA A 12 -25.39 31.15 4.34
N TRP A 13 -26.69 31.48 4.17
CA TRP A 13 -27.74 30.98 5.03
C TRP A 13 -27.87 29.45 4.97
N LYS A 14 -27.83 28.87 3.74
CA LYS A 14 -27.83 27.41 3.58
C LYS A 14 -26.66 26.75 4.26
N GLY A 15 -25.46 27.34 4.11
CA GLY A 15 -24.26 26.84 4.78
C GLY A 15 -24.41 26.84 6.30
N LEU A 16 -24.92 27.97 6.86
CA LEU A 16 -25.15 28.11 8.29
C LEU A 16 -26.18 27.11 8.82
N ALA A 17 -27.28 26.91 8.09
CA ALA A 17 -28.32 25.95 8.44
C ALA A 17 -27.77 24.52 8.44
N LEU A 18 -26.95 24.16 7.46
CA LEU A 18 -26.32 22.84 7.37
C LEU A 18 -25.35 22.59 8.53
N THR A 19 -24.52 23.57 8.88
CA THR A 19 -23.61 23.46 10.03
C THR A 19 -24.38 23.32 11.34
N LEU A 20 -25.50 24.02 11.50
CA LEU A 20 -26.35 23.91 12.69
C LEU A 20 -26.97 22.51 12.83
N VAL A 21 -27.41 21.92 11.71
CA VAL A 21 -27.90 20.53 11.66
C VAL A 21 -26.81 19.55 12.08
N HIS A 22 -25.60 19.70 11.54
CA HIS A 22 -24.45 18.87 11.91
C HIS A 22 -24.04 19.05 13.36
N PHE A 23 -24.08 20.27 13.88
CA PHE A 23 -23.84 20.55 15.30
C PHE A 23 -24.85 19.84 16.19
N GLY A 24 -26.14 19.91 15.86
CA GLY A 24 -27.20 19.18 16.58
C GLY A 24 -27.04 17.64 16.48
N ALA A 25 -26.56 17.13 15.36
CA ALA A 25 -26.28 15.70 15.20
C ALA A 25 -25.04 15.25 16.00
N ALA A 26 -24.03 16.10 16.11
CA ALA A 26 -22.80 15.83 16.87
C ALA A 26 -23.04 15.70 18.38
N THR A 27 -24.09 16.38 18.92
CA THR A 27 -24.43 16.27 20.35
C THR A 27 -25.10 14.94 20.70
N LYS A 28 -25.60 14.19 19.70
CA LYS A 28 -26.19 12.87 19.94
C LYS A 28 -25.09 11.81 19.89
N SER A 29 -24.85 11.16 21.04
CA SER A 29 -23.91 10.03 21.10
C SER A 29 -24.42 8.89 20.17
N LYS A 30 -23.67 8.59 19.12
CA LYS A 30 -23.93 7.45 18.23
C LYS A 30 -23.05 6.28 18.66
N LYS A 31 -23.62 5.07 18.66
CA LYS A 31 -22.83 3.86 18.89
C LYS A 31 -21.86 3.69 17.72
N VAL A 32 -20.57 3.59 18.05
CA VAL A 32 -19.53 3.29 17.08
C VAL A 32 -19.75 1.85 16.60
N LYS A 33 -19.96 1.68 15.30
CA LYS A 33 -20.05 0.36 14.68
C LYS A 33 -18.65 -0.13 14.36
N GLY A 34 -18.36 -1.37 14.75
CA GLY A 34 -17.07 -2.00 14.48
C GLY A 34 -16.97 -2.50 13.03
N ILE A 35 -15.73 -2.64 12.55
CA ILE A 35 -15.44 -3.13 11.20
C ILE A 35 -15.97 -4.55 10.91
N LYS A 36 -16.29 -5.32 11.95
CA LYS A 36 -16.88 -6.67 11.83
C LYS A 36 -18.36 -6.66 11.46
N GLU A 37 -19.02 -5.52 11.48
CA GLU A 37 -20.41 -5.41 11.08
C GLU A 37 -20.54 -5.40 9.55
N ALA A 38 -21.48 -6.19 9.02
CA ALA A 38 -21.63 -6.43 7.58
C ALA A 38 -21.85 -5.15 6.76
N ASN A 39 -22.44 -4.11 7.35
CA ASN A 39 -22.77 -2.83 6.69
C ASN A 39 -21.86 -1.68 7.13
N TYR A 40 -20.64 -1.99 7.61
CA TYR A 40 -19.68 -0.97 8.05
C TYR A 40 -19.36 0.05 6.94
N PHE A 41 -19.13 -0.41 5.71
CA PHE A 41 -18.78 0.45 4.57
C PHE A 41 -19.97 1.21 3.94
N GLU A 42 -21.21 0.82 4.27
CA GLU A 42 -22.42 1.48 3.80
C GLU A 42 -22.85 2.65 4.71
N GLN A 43 -22.14 2.85 5.80
CA GLN A 43 -22.45 3.91 6.75
C GLN A 43 -22.13 5.28 6.15
N GLN A 44 -23.14 6.12 6.03
CA GLN A 44 -22.99 7.52 5.58
C GLN A 44 -23.02 8.53 6.73
N ASP A 45 -23.06 8.07 7.96
CA ASP A 45 -23.24 8.92 9.16
C ASP A 45 -21.98 9.66 9.61
N GLY A 46 -20.85 9.50 8.93
CA GLY A 46 -19.61 10.23 9.19
C GLY A 46 -18.88 9.86 10.49
N ILE A 47 -19.30 8.79 11.19
CA ILE A 47 -18.72 8.35 12.47
C ILE A 47 -18.20 6.91 12.35
N ALA A 48 -17.64 6.55 11.21
CA ALA A 48 -16.93 5.29 11.05
C ALA A 48 -15.48 5.50 11.47
N THR A 49 -15.11 5.07 12.68
CA THR A 49 -13.74 5.09 13.18
C THR A 49 -13.21 3.67 13.31
N VAL A 50 -11.98 3.46 12.84
CA VAL A 50 -11.25 2.21 13.05
C VAL A 50 -10.34 2.41 14.26
N GLN A 51 -10.48 1.55 15.26
CA GLN A 51 -9.62 1.58 16.46
C GLN A 51 -8.30 0.87 16.17
N TYR A 52 -7.49 1.48 15.34
CA TYR A 52 -6.14 1.00 15.05
C TYR A 52 -5.24 1.17 16.31
N PRO A 53 -4.39 0.19 16.68
CA PRO A 53 -4.06 -1.05 15.98
C PRO A 53 -4.98 -2.25 16.34
N HIS A 54 -5.93 -2.08 17.27
CA HIS A 54 -6.81 -3.17 17.73
C HIS A 54 -7.80 -3.65 16.65
N GLN A 55 -8.15 -2.74 15.75
CA GLN A 55 -8.99 -3.03 14.58
C GLN A 55 -8.26 -2.55 13.33
N LYS A 56 -8.16 -3.41 12.33
CA LYS A 56 -7.57 -3.10 11.02
C LYS A 56 -8.63 -3.26 9.94
N LEU A 57 -8.57 -2.41 8.91
CA LEU A 57 -9.40 -2.58 7.72
C LEU A 57 -9.03 -3.87 7.00
N PRO A 58 -10.00 -4.58 6.38
CA PRO A 58 -9.69 -5.74 5.57
C PRO A 58 -8.79 -5.33 4.40
N VAL A 59 -7.73 -6.06 4.20
CA VAL A 59 -6.76 -5.81 3.12
C VAL A 59 -7.23 -6.59 1.89
N PRO A 60 -7.23 -6.00 0.69
CA PRO A 60 -7.51 -6.71 -0.55
C PRO A 60 -6.53 -7.86 -0.78
N GLU A 61 -7.00 -8.98 -1.32
CA GLU A 61 -6.15 -10.16 -1.61
C GLU A 61 -4.96 -9.81 -2.53
N VAL A 62 -5.17 -8.88 -3.44
CA VAL A 62 -4.16 -8.42 -4.40
C VAL A 62 -3.62 -7.05 -3.97
N GLY A 63 -3.17 -6.93 -2.74
CA GLY A 63 -2.55 -5.71 -2.22
C GLY A 63 -1.09 -5.59 -2.69
N ARG A 64 -0.70 -4.41 -3.21
CA ARG A 64 0.69 -4.08 -3.57
C ARG A 64 1.25 -3.08 -2.56
N TYR A 65 1.39 -3.51 -1.30
CA TYR A 65 1.79 -2.61 -0.22
C TYR A 65 3.25 -2.73 0.15
N GLN A 66 3.83 -3.91 -0.07
CA GLN A 66 5.24 -4.13 0.22
C GLN A 66 5.86 -5.15 -0.72
N LEU A 67 7.13 -4.93 -1.06
CA LEU A 67 7.98 -5.92 -1.71
C LEU A 67 8.55 -6.87 -0.65
N ASP A 68 8.51 -8.15 -0.96
CA ASP A 68 9.23 -9.20 -0.24
C ASP A 68 10.21 -9.88 -1.18
N VAL A 69 11.41 -10.17 -0.70
CA VAL A 69 12.50 -10.72 -1.51
C VAL A 69 13.10 -11.93 -0.81
N VAL A 70 12.91 -13.10 -1.42
CA VAL A 70 13.57 -14.33 -1.00
C VAL A 70 14.91 -14.43 -1.75
N ILE A 71 15.96 -13.90 -1.15
CA ILE A 71 17.29 -13.81 -1.80
C ILE A 71 17.88 -15.18 -2.15
N ASP A 72 17.48 -16.23 -1.43
CA ASP A 72 17.92 -17.59 -1.71
C ASP A 72 17.40 -18.12 -3.05
N ASP A 73 16.26 -17.62 -3.53
CA ASP A 73 15.71 -17.95 -4.83
C ASP A 73 16.15 -17.00 -5.96
N CYS A 74 16.93 -15.97 -5.64
CA CYS A 74 17.42 -15.03 -6.64
C CYS A 74 18.60 -15.63 -7.44
N ILE A 75 18.48 -15.61 -8.78
CA ILE A 75 19.54 -15.99 -9.73
C ILE A 75 20.37 -14.81 -10.23
N VAL A 76 20.11 -13.61 -9.71
CA VAL A 76 20.83 -12.37 -10.04
C VAL A 76 20.82 -12.07 -11.56
N CYS A 77 19.63 -12.10 -12.16
CA CYS A 77 19.45 -11.83 -13.60
C CYS A 77 19.29 -10.36 -13.97
N ASP A 78 19.18 -9.45 -12.97
CA ASP A 78 19.03 -7.99 -13.09
C ASP A 78 17.76 -7.54 -13.85
N LEU A 79 16.83 -8.41 -14.16
CA LEU A 79 15.60 -8.05 -14.88
C LEU A 79 14.72 -7.09 -14.06
N CYS A 80 14.64 -7.30 -12.74
CA CYS A 80 13.88 -6.44 -11.84
C CYS A 80 14.48 -5.01 -11.76
N ALA A 81 15.81 -4.88 -11.75
CA ALA A 81 16.48 -3.58 -11.77
C ALA A 81 16.26 -2.85 -13.10
N LYS A 82 16.37 -3.58 -14.23
CA LYS A 82 16.22 -3.02 -15.58
C LYS A 82 14.80 -2.56 -15.89
N ILE A 83 13.79 -3.25 -15.39
CA ILE A 83 12.38 -2.90 -15.62
C ILE A 83 11.92 -1.74 -14.72
N CYS A 84 12.64 -1.44 -13.65
CA CYS A 84 12.23 -0.45 -12.68
C CYS A 84 12.21 0.96 -13.27
N PRO A 85 11.04 1.65 -13.35
CA PRO A 85 10.95 2.97 -13.98
C PRO A 85 11.64 4.08 -13.19
N VAL A 86 11.93 3.84 -11.91
CA VAL A 86 12.54 4.83 -10.99
C VAL A 86 13.94 4.43 -10.54
N ASN A 87 14.50 3.33 -11.07
CA ASN A 87 15.82 2.82 -10.71
C ASN A 87 16.02 2.71 -9.19
N CYS A 88 15.07 2.09 -8.49
CA CYS A 88 15.12 1.95 -7.04
C CYS A 88 15.79 0.64 -6.58
N ILE A 89 16.17 -0.25 -7.50
CA ILE A 89 16.78 -1.55 -7.20
C ILE A 89 18.25 -1.51 -7.62
N ASP A 90 19.14 -1.79 -6.68
CA ASP A 90 20.57 -1.85 -6.88
C ASP A 90 21.10 -3.25 -6.53
N ILE A 91 21.69 -3.93 -7.51
CA ILE A 91 22.15 -5.30 -7.37
C ILE A 91 23.62 -5.38 -7.80
N GLU A 92 24.45 -5.91 -6.91
CA GLU A 92 25.81 -6.30 -7.25
C GLU A 92 25.91 -7.81 -7.36
N SER A 93 26.57 -8.30 -8.40
CA SER A 93 26.69 -9.73 -8.66
C SER A 93 28.14 -10.19 -8.61
N ILE A 94 28.39 -11.34 -7.98
CA ILE A 94 29.67 -12.04 -8.02
C ILE A 94 29.45 -13.41 -8.66
N LYS A 95 30.28 -13.73 -9.64
CA LYS A 95 30.23 -15.04 -10.29
C LYS A 95 30.96 -16.07 -9.44
N ALA A 96 30.29 -17.15 -9.09
CA ALA A 96 30.88 -18.27 -8.43
C ALA A 96 31.65 -19.17 -9.42
N THR A 97 32.69 -19.81 -8.94
CA THR A 97 33.50 -20.80 -9.70
C THR A 97 32.69 -22.10 -9.91
N GLU A 98 31.84 -22.44 -8.94
CA GLU A 98 31.00 -23.64 -8.93
C GLU A 98 29.56 -23.30 -8.69
N ALA A 99 28.66 -24.25 -8.84
CA ALA A 99 27.25 -24.07 -8.52
C ALA A 99 27.06 -23.89 -7.01
N ILE A 100 26.48 -22.78 -6.59
CA ILE A 100 26.27 -22.44 -5.16
C ILE A 100 25.06 -23.21 -4.59
N GLY A 101 24.06 -23.50 -5.42
CA GLY A 101 22.82 -24.15 -4.99
C GLY A 101 21.80 -24.22 -6.10
N LYS A 102 20.57 -24.54 -5.72
CA LYS A 102 19.40 -24.52 -6.60
C LYS A 102 18.33 -23.63 -5.97
N THR A 103 17.58 -22.98 -6.81
CA THR A 103 16.38 -22.24 -6.44
C THR A 103 15.20 -23.21 -6.21
N SER A 104 14.10 -22.71 -5.65
CA SER A 104 12.88 -23.50 -5.38
C SER A 104 12.27 -24.10 -6.67
N ASP A 105 12.45 -23.43 -7.82
CA ASP A 105 12.04 -23.91 -9.14
C ASP A 105 13.03 -24.91 -9.78
N GLY A 106 14.16 -25.22 -9.10
CA GLY A 106 15.20 -26.14 -9.57
C GLY A 106 16.29 -25.51 -10.44
N SER A 107 16.27 -24.23 -10.70
CA SER A 107 17.31 -23.49 -11.43
C SER A 107 18.64 -23.49 -10.69
N VAL A 108 19.75 -23.66 -11.39
CA VAL A 108 21.08 -23.74 -10.80
C VAL A 108 21.64 -22.33 -10.57
N LYS A 109 21.97 -22.00 -9.33
CA LYS A 109 22.61 -20.72 -8.94
C LYS A 109 24.11 -20.76 -9.19
N ARG A 110 24.60 -19.81 -10.01
CA ARG A 110 26.02 -19.58 -10.27
C ARG A 110 26.46 -18.16 -10.00
N LEU A 111 25.50 -17.28 -9.72
CA LEU A 111 25.73 -15.90 -9.33
C LEU A 111 25.27 -15.73 -7.89
N TYR A 112 25.99 -14.95 -7.14
CA TYR A 112 25.65 -14.53 -5.78
C TYR A 112 25.50 -13.01 -5.75
N ALA A 113 24.47 -12.54 -5.06
CA ALA A 113 24.26 -11.11 -4.84
C ALA A 113 24.80 -10.71 -3.46
N PRO A 114 26.00 -10.16 -3.36
CA PRO A 114 26.50 -9.63 -2.10
C PRO A 114 25.74 -8.38 -1.67
N LYS A 115 25.12 -7.70 -2.63
CA LYS A 115 24.27 -6.53 -2.41
C LYS A 115 23.01 -6.67 -3.21
N PHE A 116 21.89 -6.50 -2.54
CA PHE A 116 20.56 -6.40 -3.13
C PHE A 116 19.75 -5.36 -2.34
N ASP A 117 19.77 -4.14 -2.80
CA ASP A 117 19.15 -3.02 -2.12
C ASP A 117 17.94 -2.50 -2.90
N ILE A 118 16.88 -2.18 -2.19
CA ILE A 118 15.71 -1.53 -2.74
C ILE A 118 15.49 -0.22 -1.98
N ASP A 119 15.59 0.90 -2.70
CA ASP A 119 15.27 2.21 -2.16
C ASP A 119 13.75 2.39 -2.09
N MET A 120 13.19 2.09 -0.91
CA MET A 120 11.74 2.16 -0.68
C MET A 120 11.20 3.58 -0.73
N ALA A 121 12.05 4.61 -0.59
CA ALA A 121 11.64 6.00 -0.72
C ALA A 121 11.39 6.40 -2.19
N LYS A 122 12.05 5.72 -3.14
CA LYS A 122 11.82 5.90 -4.58
C LYS A 122 10.77 4.94 -5.13
N CYS A 123 10.56 3.81 -4.49
CA CYS A 123 9.66 2.76 -4.98
C CYS A 123 8.22 3.27 -5.07
N MET A 124 7.61 3.15 -6.25
CA MET A 124 6.20 3.51 -6.49
C MET A 124 5.25 2.32 -6.39
N TYR A 125 5.70 1.19 -5.93
CA TYR A 125 4.91 -0.04 -5.73
C TYR A 125 4.13 -0.49 -6.98
N CYS A 126 4.70 -0.29 -8.17
CA CYS A 126 4.04 -0.63 -9.44
C CYS A 126 3.94 -2.14 -9.70
N GLY A 127 4.81 -2.95 -9.10
CA GLY A 127 4.82 -4.40 -9.24
C GLY A 127 5.48 -4.93 -10.54
N LEU A 128 6.07 -4.08 -11.37
CA LEU A 128 6.71 -4.54 -12.61
C LEU A 128 7.89 -5.48 -12.36
N CYS A 129 8.62 -5.29 -11.27
CA CYS A 129 9.75 -6.15 -10.90
C CYS A 129 9.31 -7.59 -10.61
N THR A 130 8.10 -7.78 -10.04
CA THR A 130 7.57 -9.12 -9.74
C THR A 130 7.13 -9.86 -11.00
N THR A 131 6.65 -9.14 -12.02
CA THR A 131 6.17 -9.77 -13.27
C THR A 131 7.29 -10.30 -14.16
N VAL A 132 8.51 -9.79 -14.03
CA VAL A 132 9.66 -10.18 -14.86
C VAL A 132 10.59 -11.15 -14.16
N CYS A 133 10.35 -11.46 -12.89
CA CYS A 133 11.20 -12.37 -12.13
C CYS A 133 10.94 -13.83 -12.55
N PRO A 134 11.91 -14.56 -13.11
CA PRO A 134 11.69 -15.91 -13.57
C PRO A 134 11.58 -16.94 -12.45
N THR A 135 12.14 -16.63 -11.27
CA THR A 135 12.13 -17.51 -10.10
C THR A 135 11.13 -17.06 -9.03
N GLU A 136 10.35 -16.02 -9.32
CA GLU A 136 9.39 -15.43 -8.38
C GLU A 136 10.02 -15.05 -7.01
N CYS A 137 11.34 -14.82 -6.97
CA CYS A 137 12.03 -14.47 -5.75
C CYS A 137 11.63 -13.09 -5.18
N ILE A 138 11.05 -12.22 -6.00
CA ILE A 138 10.51 -10.92 -5.59
C ILE A 138 8.99 -10.92 -5.76
N THR A 139 8.27 -10.68 -4.69
CA THR A 139 6.80 -10.72 -4.65
C THR A 139 6.23 -9.48 -3.99
N MET A 140 4.94 -9.22 -4.21
CA MET A 140 4.19 -8.19 -3.50
C MET A 140 3.38 -8.82 -2.39
N THR A 141 3.43 -8.21 -1.22
CA THR A 141 2.65 -8.65 -0.07
C THR A 141 1.57 -7.63 0.30
N PRO A 142 0.49 -8.07 0.91
CA PRO A 142 -0.57 -7.19 1.42
C PRO A 142 -0.20 -6.53 2.76
N GLU A 143 1.00 -6.75 3.27
CA GLU A 143 1.45 -6.17 4.53
C GLU A 143 1.78 -4.69 4.37
N TYR A 144 1.11 -3.84 5.15
CA TYR A 144 1.31 -2.38 5.13
C TYR A 144 1.79 -1.82 6.47
N ASP A 145 1.72 -2.61 7.54
CA ASP A 145 1.94 -2.17 8.91
C ASP A 145 3.29 -2.64 9.41
N LYS A 146 4.32 -1.81 9.17
CA LYS A 146 5.71 -2.06 9.60
C LYS A 146 6.29 -0.93 10.44
N SER A 147 5.45 -0.02 10.96
CA SER A 147 5.92 0.95 11.91
C SER A 147 6.30 0.25 13.23
N VAL A 148 7.55 0.39 13.62
CA VAL A 148 8.06 -0.02 14.93
C VAL A 148 8.05 1.19 15.85
N THR A 149 7.52 1.01 17.06
CA THR A 149 7.60 2.00 18.14
C THR A 149 8.95 1.90 18.84
#